data_5c4b6ac2aa7998deff6a41489a01de0d
#
_entry.id   5c4b6ac2aa7998deff6a41489a01de0d
#
_cell.length_a   1.000
_cell.length_b   1.000
_cell.length_c   1.000
_cell.angle_alpha   90.00
_cell.angle_beta   90.00
_cell.angle_gamma   90.00
#
_symmetry.space_group_name_H-M   'P 1'
#
loop_
_entity.id
_entity.type
_entity.pdbx_description
1 polymer ?
#
loop_
_entity_poly.entity_id
_entity_poly.type
_entity_poly.pdbx_seq_one_letter_code
_entity_poly.pdbx_strand_id
1 'polypeptide(L)'
;MGKDGSAGFITTKLETVVNWARKNSLFPLPFGTSCCGIEMMATLCSDYDMARFGAEAIRFSPRQSDLLIVAGIVNAKMAPVLKNVYDQMSDPKWVLSFGACASSGGIFNVYSVVQGIDTVIPVDIYIPGCPPSPEGVIHGLLRLQELIARSETRAQIREKEAGNRLIRIP
;
A
#
# COMPACT_ATOMS: atom_id res chain seq x y z
N MET A 1 -32.60 -11.59 -27.76
CA MET A 1 -33.44 -10.77 -26.88
C MET A 1 -33.06 -11.04 -25.46
N GLY A 2 -32.42 -10.11 -24.91
CA GLY A 2 -31.54 -10.01 -23.79
C GLY A 2 -32.13 -10.34 -22.43
N LYS A 3 -31.56 -11.36 -21.80
CA LYS A 3 -31.74 -11.64 -20.37
C LYS A 3 -30.53 -11.22 -19.52
N ASP A 4 -29.63 -10.41 -20.06
CA ASP A 4 -28.33 -10.12 -19.42
C ASP A 4 -28.33 -8.86 -18.55
N GLY A 5 -29.41 -8.06 -18.54
CA GLY A 5 -29.49 -6.82 -17.77
C GLY A 5 -29.64 -7.02 -16.26
N SER A 6 -30.20 -8.14 -15.80
CA SER A 6 -30.41 -8.40 -14.38
C SER A 6 -29.13 -8.91 -13.69
N ALA A 7 -28.34 -9.72 -14.37
CA ALA A 7 -27.09 -10.23 -13.85
C ALA A 7 -26.02 -9.10 -13.69
N GLY A 8 -25.94 -8.20 -14.69
CA GLY A 8 -25.06 -7.04 -14.63
C GLY A 8 -25.40 -6.07 -13.48
N PHE A 9 -26.68 -5.86 -13.22
CA PHE A 9 -27.11 -5.00 -12.11
C PHE A 9 -26.80 -5.60 -10.73
N ILE A 10 -26.94 -6.91 -10.55
CA ILE A 10 -26.64 -7.59 -9.29
C ILE A 10 -25.14 -7.63 -9.04
N THR A 11 -24.32 -7.92 -10.04
CA THR A 11 -22.85 -7.93 -9.92
C THR A 11 -22.30 -6.55 -9.59
N THR A 12 -22.77 -5.48 -10.21
CA THR A 12 -22.35 -4.11 -9.90
C THR A 12 -22.65 -3.75 -8.45
N LYS A 13 -23.84 -4.09 -7.95
CA LYS A 13 -24.18 -3.84 -6.53
C LYS A 13 -23.34 -4.67 -5.58
N LEU A 14 -23.07 -5.92 -5.89
CA LEU A 14 -22.25 -6.80 -5.07
C LEU A 14 -20.79 -6.30 -4.99
N GLU A 15 -20.22 -5.91 -6.11
CA GLU A 15 -18.87 -5.32 -6.13
C GLU A 15 -18.78 -4.04 -5.29
N THR A 16 -19.79 -3.17 -5.35
CA THR A 16 -19.84 -1.97 -4.55
C THR A 16 -19.83 -2.27 -3.06
N VAL A 17 -20.63 -3.27 -2.63
CA VAL A 17 -20.68 -3.70 -1.22
C VAL A 17 -19.35 -4.33 -0.79
N VAL A 18 -18.76 -5.18 -1.63
CA VAL A 18 -17.46 -5.82 -1.35
C VAL A 18 -16.35 -4.76 -1.24
N ASN A 19 -16.31 -3.79 -2.14
CA ASN A 19 -15.31 -2.72 -2.09
C ASN A 19 -15.51 -1.79 -0.89
N TRP A 20 -16.76 -1.53 -0.51
CA TRP A 20 -17.07 -0.79 0.72
C TRP A 20 -16.57 -1.56 1.96
N ALA A 21 -16.79 -2.87 2.02
CA ALA A 21 -16.31 -3.70 3.12
C ALA A 21 -14.76 -3.71 3.18
N ARG A 22 -14.09 -3.93 2.05
CA ARG A 22 -12.62 -3.92 1.95
C ARG A 22 -12.00 -2.59 2.35
N LYS A 23 -12.60 -1.49 1.87
CA LYS A 23 -12.17 -0.13 2.20
C LYS A 23 -12.17 0.14 3.71
N ASN A 24 -13.18 -0.35 4.43
CA ASN A 24 -13.36 -0.08 5.85
C ASN A 24 -12.78 -1.15 6.79
N SER A 25 -12.13 -2.18 6.25
CA SER A 25 -11.54 -3.29 7.02
C SER A 25 -10.19 -3.65 6.42
N LEU A 26 -9.19 -2.81 6.69
CA LEU A 26 -7.81 -3.02 6.28
C LEU A 26 -7.01 -3.66 7.43
N PHE A 27 -6.19 -4.64 7.11
CA PHE A 27 -5.31 -5.34 8.06
C PHE A 27 -3.85 -5.02 7.75
N PRO A 28 -3.28 -3.98 8.39
CA PRO A 28 -1.92 -3.57 8.11
C PRO A 28 -0.89 -4.57 8.63
N LEU A 29 0.11 -4.86 7.78
CA LEU A 29 1.35 -5.53 8.12
C LEU A 29 2.46 -4.48 8.19
N PRO A 30 2.98 -4.15 9.38
CA PRO A 30 4.05 -3.20 9.52
C PRO A 30 5.40 -3.85 9.17
N PHE A 31 6.11 -3.29 8.20
CA PHE A 31 7.49 -3.61 7.86
C PHE A 31 8.37 -2.41 8.16
N GLY A 32 8.68 -2.20 9.45
CA GLY A 32 9.48 -1.08 9.94
C GLY A 32 10.95 -1.46 10.06
N THR A 33 11.84 -0.71 9.41
CA THR A 33 13.29 -0.98 9.37
C THR A 33 14.17 0.13 9.91
N SER A 34 13.62 1.34 10.10
CA SER A 34 14.39 2.50 10.59
C SER A 34 13.45 3.54 11.26
N CYS A 35 13.88 4.80 11.33
CA CYS A 35 13.16 5.89 12.00
C CYS A 35 11.69 6.04 11.58
N CYS A 36 11.37 5.77 10.32
CA CYS A 36 9.96 5.76 9.87
C CYS A 36 9.12 4.69 10.57
N GLY A 37 9.74 3.59 11.04
CA GLY A 37 9.06 2.58 11.85
C GLY A 37 8.59 3.12 13.19
N ILE A 38 9.34 4.03 13.81
CA ILE A 38 8.97 4.69 15.07
C ILE A 38 7.78 5.62 14.84
N GLU A 39 7.81 6.41 13.77
CA GLU A 39 6.71 7.31 13.42
C GLU A 39 5.44 6.53 13.03
N MET A 40 5.60 5.40 12.36
CA MET A 40 4.49 4.49 12.11
C MET A 40 3.85 3.98 13.41
N MET A 41 4.66 3.71 14.45
CA MET A 41 4.12 3.36 15.78
C MET A 41 3.36 4.54 16.41
N ALA A 42 3.79 5.78 16.19
CA ALA A 42 3.08 6.96 16.66
C ALA A 42 1.69 7.09 16.01
N THR A 43 1.53 6.68 14.75
CA THR A 43 0.21 6.66 14.09
C THR A 43 -0.76 5.62 14.65
N LEU A 44 -0.27 4.68 15.45
CA LEU A 44 -1.07 3.66 16.13
C LEU A 44 -1.39 4.05 17.58
N CYS A 45 -0.86 5.19 18.05
CA CYS A 45 -1.13 5.70 19.39
C CYS A 45 -2.48 6.44 19.44
N SER A 46 -2.97 6.64 20.65
CA SER A 46 -4.30 7.17 20.93
C SER A 46 -4.62 8.53 20.29
N ASP A 47 -3.61 9.37 20.03
CA ASP A 47 -3.82 10.71 19.46
C ASP A 47 -4.22 10.67 17.99
N TYR A 48 -3.66 9.74 17.23
CA TYR A 48 -3.88 9.63 15.79
C TYR A 48 -4.73 8.45 15.38
N ASP A 49 -4.55 7.32 16.02
CA ASP A 49 -5.28 6.06 15.93
C ASP A 49 -5.89 5.70 14.55
N MET A 50 -5.20 4.83 13.83
CA MET A 50 -5.65 4.32 12.54
C MET A 50 -6.95 3.49 12.63
N ALA A 51 -7.33 3.04 13.84
CA ALA A 51 -8.57 2.32 14.09
C ALA A 51 -9.81 3.10 13.66
N ARG A 52 -9.79 4.42 13.81
CA ARG A 52 -10.88 5.32 13.38
C ARG A 52 -11.18 5.24 11.88
N PHE A 53 -10.19 4.77 11.10
CA PHE A 53 -10.27 4.67 9.65
C PHE A 53 -10.37 3.22 9.16
N GLY A 54 -10.66 2.28 10.08
CA GLY A 54 -10.86 0.87 9.73
C GLY A 54 -9.58 0.06 9.54
N ALA A 55 -8.45 0.49 10.12
CA ALA A 55 -7.15 -0.18 10.05
C ALA A 55 -6.57 -0.46 11.45
N GLU A 56 -7.42 -0.93 12.37
CA GLU A 56 -7.03 -1.19 13.77
C GLU A 56 -6.18 -2.44 13.93
N ALA A 57 -6.57 -3.53 13.28
CA ALA A 57 -6.02 -4.83 13.56
C ALA A 57 -4.70 -5.06 12.82
N ILE A 58 -3.59 -4.73 13.48
CA ILE A 58 -2.25 -5.04 12.98
C ILE A 58 -2.05 -6.54 12.94
N ARG A 59 -1.59 -7.05 11.81
CA ARG A 59 -1.28 -8.47 11.62
C ARG A 59 0.19 -8.64 11.27
N PHE A 60 0.91 -9.42 12.06
CA PHE A 60 2.30 -9.77 11.79
C PHE A 60 2.46 -11.01 10.89
N SER A 61 1.34 -11.65 10.54
CA SER A 61 1.32 -12.75 9.59
C SER A 61 0.94 -12.24 8.20
N PRO A 62 1.79 -12.40 7.17
CA PRO A 62 1.49 -11.95 5.81
C PRO A 62 0.19 -12.52 5.23
N ARG A 63 -0.14 -13.76 5.61
CA ARG A 63 -1.34 -14.46 5.13
C ARG A 63 -2.65 -13.92 5.67
N GLN A 64 -2.58 -13.13 6.75
CA GLN A 64 -3.74 -12.53 7.43
C GLN A 64 -3.83 -11.03 7.21
N SER A 65 -2.94 -10.46 6.40
CA SER A 65 -2.86 -9.03 6.12
C SER A 65 -3.12 -8.76 4.64
N ASP A 66 -3.68 -7.60 4.37
CA ASP A 66 -3.99 -7.11 3.03
C ASP A 66 -3.25 -5.80 2.68
N LEU A 67 -2.78 -5.06 3.68
CA LEU A 67 -2.03 -3.82 3.52
C LEU A 67 -0.60 -3.98 4.06
N LEU A 68 0.40 -3.91 3.17
CA LEU A 68 1.81 -3.87 3.55
C LEU A 68 2.28 -2.42 3.67
N ILE A 69 2.73 -2.02 4.86
CA ILE A 69 3.32 -0.71 5.12
C ILE A 69 4.83 -0.88 5.24
N VAL A 70 5.57 -0.43 4.24
CA VAL A 70 7.04 -0.47 4.26
C VAL A 70 7.57 0.87 4.73
N ALA A 71 8.10 0.90 5.96
CA ALA A 71 8.53 2.10 6.65
C ALA A 71 10.04 2.09 6.88
N GLY A 72 10.76 2.91 6.13
CA GLY A 72 12.20 3.12 6.34
C GLY A 72 13.10 2.55 5.25
N ILE A 73 14.36 2.30 5.62
CA ILE A 73 15.42 1.86 4.70
C ILE A 73 15.30 0.37 4.41
N VAL A 74 15.35 0.00 3.14
CA VAL A 74 15.45 -1.39 2.70
C VAL A 74 16.83 -1.64 2.14
N ASN A 75 17.60 -2.49 2.82
CA ASN A 75 18.91 -2.91 2.35
C ASN A 75 18.81 -3.99 1.27
N ALA A 76 19.83 -4.11 0.43
CA ALA A 76 19.90 -5.12 -0.60
C ALA A 76 19.72 -6.56 -0.07
N LYS A 77 20.19 -6.82 1.18
CA LYS A 77 19.98 -8.11 1.86
C LYS A 77 18.53 -8.33 2.35
N MET A 78 17.81 -7.25 2.63
CA MET A 78 16.41 -7.30 3.07
C MET A 78 15.41 -7.29 1.90
N ALA A 79 15.83 -6.88 0.73
CA ALA A 79 14.97 -6.84 -0.45
C ALA A 79 14.34 -8.22 -0.80
N PRO A 80 15.07 -9.35 -0.79
CA PRO A 80 14.48 -10.65 -1.00
C PRO A 80 13.47 -11.05 0.08
N VAL A 81 13.74 -10.66 1.34
CA VAL A 81 12.84 -10.92 2.47
C VAL A 81 11.52 -10.14 2.28
N LEU A 82 11.62 -8.85 1.93
CA LEU A 82 10.47 -8.02 1.63
C LEU A 82 9.62 -8.62 0.50
N LYS A 83 10.26 -9.10 -0.56
CA LYS A 83 9.58 -9.77 -1.67
C LYS A 83 8.88 -11.06 -1.21
N ASN A 84 9.55 -11.89 -0.42
CA ASN A 84 8.95 -13.11 0.12
C ASN A 84 7.73 -12.82 1.01
N VAL A 85 7.80 -11.77 1.84
CA VAL A 85 6.66 -11.33 2.65
C VAL A 85 5.50 -10.89 1.76
N TYR A 86 5.79 -10.11 0.72
CA TYR A 86 4.79 -9.66 -0.24
C TYR A 86 4.14 -10.82 -0.99
N ASP A 87 4.92 -11.81 -1.43
CA ASP A 87 4.43 -12.98 -2.17
C ASP A 87 3.55 -13.90 -1.31
N GLN A 88 3.76 -13.88 0.03
CA GLN A 88 2.92 -14.64 0.98
C GLN A 88 1.59 -13.97 1.31
N MET A 89 1.41 -12.70 0.99
CA MET A 89 0.15 -12.00 1.19
C MET A 89 -0.90 -12.49 0.20
N SER A 90 -2.14 -12.66 0.68
CA SER A 90 -3.28 -13.03 -0.16
C SER A 90 -3.77 -11.85 -1.01
N ASP A 91 -4.32 -12.12 -2.18
CA ASP A 91 -4.98 -11.10 -3.00
C ASP A 91 -6.42 -10.86 -2.53
N PRO A 92 -6.91 -9.63 -2.55
CA PRO A 92 -6.27 -8.38 -2.95
C PRO A 92 -5.31 -7.84 -1.89
N LYS A 93 -4.18 -7.29 -2.31
CA LYS A 93 -3.14 -6.73 -1.44
C LYS A 93 -2.68 -5.38 -1.93
N TRP A 94 -2.35 -4.50 -1.00
CA TRP A 94 -1.90 -3.14 -1.28
C TRP A 94 -0.57 -2.87 -0.59
N VAL A 95 0.23 -2.00 -1.18
CA VAL A 95 1.54 -1.61 -0.65
C VAL A 95 1.61 -0.10 -0.50
N LEU A 96 1.97 0.33 0.70
CA LEU A 96 2.16 1.70 1.08
C LEU A 96 3.65 1.94 1.37
N SER A 97 4.29 2.80 0.59
CA SER A 97 5.66 3.23 0.79
C SER A 97 5.70 4.40 1.77
N PHE A 98 6.29 4.20 2.95
CA PHE A 98 6.31 5.17 4.02
C PHE A 98 7.69 5.80 4.18
N GLY A 99 7.77 7.08 3.81
CA GLY A 99 8.97 7.90 3.91
C GLY A 99 9.86 7.90 2.68
N ALA A 100 10.78 8.86 2.65
CA ALA A 100 11.69 9.09 1.52
C ALA A 100 12.62 7.90 1.27
N CYS A 101 13.05 7.20 2.33
CA CYS A 101 13.95 6.05 2.19
C CYS A 101 13.29 4.88 1.46
N ALA A 102 12.04 4.55 1.79
CA ALA A 102 11.29 3.52 1.09
C ALA A 102 10.92 3.95 -0.34
N SER A 103 10.64 5.24 -0.55
CA SER A 103 10.17 5.74 -1.84
C SER A 103 11.29 5.91 -2.88
N SER A 104 12.49 6.33 -2.48
CA SER A 104 13.58 6.67 -3.41
C SER A 104 14.99 6.41 -2.86
N GLY A 105 15.12 5.72 -1.70
CA GLY A 105 16.40 5.59 -1.00
C GLY A 105 16.73 6.80 -0.11
N GLY A 106 16.03 7.93 -0.26
CA GLY A 106 16.23 9.14 0.54
C GLY A 106 17.63 9.72 0.40
N ILE A 107 18.26 10.07 1.53
CA ILE A 107 19.63 10.59 1.59
C ILE A 107 20.70 9.48 1.49
N PHE A 108 20.30 8.21 1.54
CA PHE A 108 21.21 7.06 1.59
C PHE A 108 21.45 6.48 0.17
N ASN A 109 22.11 7.26 -0.68
CA ASN A 109 22.50 6.78 -2.01
C ASN A 109 23.80 5.97 -1.92
N VAL A 110 23.70 4.76 -1.38
CA VAL A 110 24.83 3.83 -1.21
C VAL A 110 24.49 2.47 -1.81
N TYR A 111 25.52 1.71 -2.20
CA TYR A 111 25.37 0.43 -2.89
C TYR A 111 24.61 -0.65 -2.10
N SER A 112 24.54 -0.52 -0.78
CA SER A 112 23.86 -1.48 0.10
C SER A 112 22.37 -1.20 0.31
N VAL A 113 21.87 -0.04 -0.14
CA VAL A 113 20.50 0.39 0.04
C VAL A 113 19.75 0.37 -1.30
N VAL A 114 18.55 -0.21 -1.27
CA VAL A 114 17.68 -0.22 -2.44
C VAL A 114 17.12 1.18 -2.67
N GLN A 115 17.30 1.68 -3.88
CA GLN A 115 16.85 3.03 -4.28
C GLN A 115 15.39 2.98 -4.75
N GLY A 116 14.47 2.92 -3.75
CA GLY A 116 13.03 2.76 -3.98
C GLY A 116 12.57 1.30 -3.96
N ILE A 117 11.56 1.02 -3.14
CA ILE A 117 10.98 -0.33 -3.02
C ILE A 117 10.18 -0.76 -4.25
N ASP A 118 9.82 0.18 -5.11
CA ASP A 118 9.13 -0.06 -6.38
C ASP A 118 9.94 -0.90 -7.37
N THR A 119 11.26 -0.96 -7.19
CA THR A 119 12.15 -1.86 -7.93
C THR A 119 11.99 -3.33 -7.52
N VAL A 120 11.49 -3.60 -6.31
CA VAL A 120 11.35 -4.95 -5.72
C VAL A 120 9.89 -5.41 -5.73
N ILE A 121 8.98 -4.55 -5.29
CA ILE A 121 7.54 -4.83 -5.19
C ILE A 121 6.74 -3.64 -5.75
N PRO A 122 5.54 -3.88 -6.30
CA PRO A 122 4.70 -2.79 -6.78
C PRO A 122 4.15 -1.98 -5.61
N VAL A 123 4.21 -0.65 -5.70
CA VAL A 123 3.72 0.29 -4.70
C VAL A 123 2.43 0.95 -5.21
N ASP A 124 1.43 1.09 -4.33
CA ASP A 124 0.17 1.76 -4.65
C ASP A 124 0.16 3.23 -4.22
N ILE A 125 0.68 3.51 -3.02
CA ILE A 125 0.71 4.86 -2.46
C ILE A 125 2.10 5.17 -1.91
N TYR A 126 2.57 6.40 -2.16
CA TYR A 126 3.80 6.94 -1.60
C TYR A 126 3.46 8.04 -0.59
N ILE A 127 4.03 7.96 0.60
CA ILE A 127 3.92 8.98 1.64
C ILE A 127 5.28 9.66 1.76
N PRO A 128 5.42 10.91 1.29
CA PRO A 128 6.68 11.66 1.37
C PRO A 128 6.94 12.15 2.80
N GLY A 129 8.21 12.25 3.16
CA GLY A 129 8.68 12.77 4.45
C GLY A 129 9.91 12.02 4.96
N CYS A 130 10.60 12.59 5.97
CA CYS A 130 11.79 11.97 6.55
C CYS A 130 11.93 12.29 8.06
N PRO A 131 11.13 11.63 8.92
CA PRO A 131 9.94 10.81 8.64
C PRO A 131 8.73 11.65 8.23
N PRO A 132 7.71 11.07 7.58
CA PRO A 132 6.41 11.71 7.40
C PRO A 132 5.68 11.86 8.72
N SER A 133 4.86 12.90 8.85
CA SER A 133 4.01 13.06 10.02
C SER A 133 2.88 12.02 10.07
N PRO A 134 2.33 11.70 11.25
CA PRO A 134 1.21 10.78 11.41
C PRO A 134 -0.01 11.16 10.57
N GLU A 135 -0.30 12.46 10.43
CA GLU A 135 -1.37 12.97 9.56
C GLU A 135 -1.14 12.61 8.09
N GLY A 136 0.13 12.64 7.65
CA GLY A 136 0.51 12.22 6.30
C GLY A 136 0.20 10.74 6.04
N VAL A 137 0.37 9.88 7.06
CA VAL A 137 0.03 8.45 6.99
C VAL A 137 -1.47 8.27 6.88
N ILE A 138 -2.24 8.94 7.73
CA ILE A 138 -3.70 8.91 7.70
C ILE A 138 -4.22 9.39 6.34
N HIS A 139 -3.66 10.49 5.82
CA HIS A 139 -4.01 10.97 4.49
C HIS A 139 -3.70 9.93 3.39
N GLY A 140 -2.54 9.26 3.47
CA GLY A 140 -2.18 8.16 2.57
C GLY A 140 -3.16 7.00 2.65
N LEU A 141 -3.58 6.62 3.87
CA LEU A 141 -4.58 5.58 4.10
C LEU A 141 -5.94 5.95 3.49
N LEU A 142 -6.40 7.18 3.72
CA LEU A 142 -7.65 7.68 3.13
C LEU A 142 -7.59 7.67 1.60
N ARG A 143 -6.45 8.06 1.04
CA ARG A 143 -6.24 8.00 -0.41
C ARG A 143 -6.29 6.57 -0.96
N LEU A 144 -5.70 5.60 -0.23
CA LEU A 144 -5.80 4.19 -0.58
C LEU A 144 -7.26 3.71 -0.54
N GLN A 145 -8.00 4.10 0.48
CA GLN A 145 -9.42 3.76 0.59
C GLN A 145 -10.26 4.30 -0.57
N GLU A 146 -9.93 5.48 -1.08
CA GLU A 146 -10.57 6.01 -2.29
C GLU A 146 -10.26 5.17 -3.54
N LEU A 147 -9.01 4.71 -3.70
CA LEU A 147 -8.62 3.82 -4.80
C LEU A 147 -9.39 2.50 -4.74
N ILE A 148 -9.50 1.91 -3.55
CA ILE A 148 -10.26 0.67 -3.34
C ILE A 148 -11.74 0.88 -3.67
N ALA A 149 -12.33 2.01 -3.25
CA ALA A 149 -13.73 2.32 -3.52
C ALA A 149 -14.03 2.49 -5.02
N ARG A 150 -13.07 2.98 -5.80
CA ARG A 150 -13.22 3.16 -7.26
C ARG A 150 -13.07 1.87 -8.05
N SER A 151 -12.79 0.74 -7.42
CA SER A 151 -12.49 -0.55 -8.09
C SER A 151 -11.32 -0.46 -9.08
N GLU A 152 -10.44 0.52 -8.91
CA GLU A 152 -9.24 0.59 -9.73
C GLU A 152 -8.31 -0.55 -9.28
N THR A 153 -8.48 -1.68 -9.92
CA THR A 153 -7.65 -2.86 -9.69
C THR A 153 -6.23 -2.53 -10.10
N ARG A 154 -5.26 -2.98 -9.33
CA ARG A 154 -3.82 -2.86 -9.60
C ARG A 154 -3.43 -3.19 -11.04
N ALA A 155 -4.13 -4.12 -11.70
CA ALA A 155 -3.95 -4.46 -13.10
C ALA A 155 -4.21 -3.25 -14.01
N GLN A 156 -5.29 -2.50 -13.76
CA GLN A 156 -5.68 -1.33 -14.55
C GLN A 156 -4.74 -0.13 -14.29
N ILE A 157 -4.28 0.02 -13.04
CA ILE A 157 -3.28 1.05 -12.70
C ILE A 157 -1.95 0.73 -13.38
N ARG A 158 -1.50 -0.55 -13.36
CA ARG A 158 -0.29 -0.98 -14.06
C ARG A 158 -0.36 -0.79 -15.56
N GLU A 159 -1.49 -1.07 -16.20
CA GLU A 159 -1.67 -0.83 -17.64
C GLU A 159 -1.61 0.66 -17.96
N LYS A 160 -2.24 1.52 -17.16
CA LYS A 160 -2.17 2.97 -17.29
C LYS A 160 -0.73 3.49 -17.09
N GLU A 161 0.00 2.97 -16.11
CA GLU A 161 1.38 3.35 -15.83
C GLU A 161 2.37 2.81 -16.86
N ALA A 162 2.18 1.60 -17.35
CA ALA A 162 2.97 1.03 -18.44
C ALA A 162 2.80 1.83 -19.72
N GLY A 163 1.57 2.22 -20.05
CA GLY A 163 1.28 3.13 -21.17
C GLY A 163 1.94 4.52 -21.01
N ASN A 164 2.01 5.03 -19.79
CA ASN A 164 2.64 6.33 -19.50
C ASN A 164 4.18 6.25 -19.47
N ARG A 165 4.78 5.10 -19.16
CA ARG A 165 6.25 4.90 -19.22
C ARG A 165 6.77 4.84 -20.64
N LEU A 166 5.97 4.38 -21.59
CA LEU A 166 6.34 4.37 -23.04
C LEU A 166 6.45 5.78 -23.64
N ILE A 167 5.98 6.81 -22.95
CA ILE A 167 6.03 8.21 -23.40
C ILE A 167 7.27 8.96 -22.86
N ARG A 168 8.08 8.32 -21.99
CA ARG A 168 9.28 8.93 -21.41
C ARG A 168 10.58 8.31 -21.95
N ILE A 169 10.81 8.49 -23.25
CA ILE A 169 12.16 8.34 -23.81
C ILE A 169 12.42 9.57 -24.67
N PRO A 170 13.34 10.46 -24.27
CA PRO A 170 13.99 11.36 -25.21
C PRO A 170 15.05 10.60 -25.97
#